data_b0eedf989e10292993611e650fa6f581
#
_entry.id   b0eedf989e10292993611e650fa6f581
#
_cell.length_a   1.000
_cell.length_b   1.000
_cell.length_c   1.000
_cell.angle_alpha   90.00
_cell.angle_beta   90.00
_cell.angle_gamma   90.00
#
_symmetry.space_group_name_H-M   'P 1'
#
loop_
_entity.id
_entity.type
_entity.pdbx_description
1 polymer ?
#
loop_
_entity_poly.entity_id
_entity_poly.type
_entity_poly.pdbx_seq_one_letter_code
_entity_poly.pdbx_strand_id
1 'polypeptide(L)'
;MPNTYVPMFNLDDESLCREKIENARHAVASIAEDVIARKRVWNVHEGSAAWLKTYVVNPLFVRFVIGTRSFHVDEGCISCGICGKSCPVGNIRLVDGHPVWGKQCIHCMACLHFCPRKVIQYGKATQKKGRYRLEDYLCRFTTPT
;
A
#
# COMPACT_ATOMS: atom_id res chain seq x y z
N MET A 1 9.64 -5.64 -1.73
CA MET A 1 8.29 -5.29 -2.23
C MET A 1 8.31 -3.90 -2.87
N PRO A 2 7.58 -3.66 -3.96
CA PRO A 2 7.46 -2.34 -4.58
C PRO A 2 6.90 -1.29 -3.65
N ASN A 3 7.23 -0.01 -3.92
CA ASN A 3 6.72 1.10 -3.13
C ASN A 3 5.25 1.36 -3.43
N THR A 4 4.42 1.40 -2.41
CA THR A 4 2.97 1.66 -2.53
C THR A 4 2.52 2.92 -1.78
N TYR A 5 3.43 3.61 -1.10
CA TYR A 5 3.08 4.82 -0.35
C TYR A 5 3.15 6.08 -1.23
N VAL A 6 2.23 6.16 -2.17
CA VAL A 6 2.17 7.23 -3.19
C VAL A 6 1.95 8.66 -2.67
N PRO A 7 1.41 8.95 -1.49
CA PRO A 7 1.33 10.33 -1.00
C PRO A 7 2.69 11.03 -0.91
N MET A 8 3.75 10.31 -0.57
CA MET A 8 5.10 10.89 -0.40
C MET A 8 6.08 10.49 -1.51
N PHE A 9 5.91 9.28 -2.08
CA PHE A 9 6.88 8.71 -3.02
C PHE A 9 6.23 8.44 -4.37
N ASN A 10 7.03 8.29 -5.40
CA ASN A 10 6.56 7.77 -6.68
C ASN A 10 6.53 6.24 -6.64
N LEU A 11 5.75 5.63 -7.53
CA LEU A 11 5.86 4.20 -7.75
C LEU A 11 7.24 3.87 -8.31
N ASP A 12 7.71 2.68 -8.00
CA ASP A 12 8.87 2.10 -8.67
C ASP A 12 8.53 1.90 -10.17
N ASP A 13 9.53 1.98 -11.03
CA ASP A 13 9.35 1.61 -12.42
C ASP A 13 9.07 0.11 -12.59
N GLU A 14 8.63 -0.30 -13.77
CA GLU A 14 8.20 -1.69 -14.00
C GLU A 14 9.35 -2.69 -13.83
N SER A 15 10.56 -2.34 -14.23
CA SER A 15 11.73 -3.22 -14.11
C SER A 15 12.10 -3.46 -12.65
N LEU A 16 12.15 -2.39 -11.87
CA LEU A 16 12.42 -2.47 -10.42
C LEU A 16 11.29 -3.19 -9.65
N CYS A 17 10.02 -3.01 -10.06
CA CYS A 17 8.92 -3.76 -9.49
C CYS A 17 9.08 -5.26 -9.69
N ARG A 18 9.44 -5.70 -10.91
CA ARG A 18 9.67 -7.11 -11.23
C ARG A 18 10.83 -7.69 -10.43
N GLU A 19 11.96 -7.00 -10.42
CA GLU A 19 13.13 -7.40 -9.63
C GLU A 19 12.78 -7.57 -8.15
N LYS A 20 12.10 -6.57 -7.55
CA LYS A 20 11.68 -6.65 -6.14
C LYS A 20 10.70 -7.78 -5.86
N ILE A 21 9.80 -8.11 -6.79
CA ILE A 21 8.86 -9.22 -6.64
C ILE A 21 9.61 -10.56 -6.69
N GLU A 22 10.54 -10.72 -7.65
CA GLU A 22 11.32 -11.95 -7.77
C GLU A 22 12.21 -12.17 -6.54
N ASN A 23 12.93 -11.14 -6.11
CA ASN A 23 13.73 -11.20 -4.88
C ASN A 23 12.86 -11.52 -3.65
N ALA A 24 11.63 -11.01 -3.59
CA ALA A 24 10.71 -11.32 -2.50
C ALA A 24 10.27 -12.80 -2.52
N ARG A 25 10.08 -13.41 -3.70
CA ARG A 25 9.73 -14.85 -3.80
C ARG A 25 10.82 -15.73 -3.21
N HIS A 26 12.09 -15.46 -3.56
CA HIS A 26 13.23 -16.20 -3.00
C HIS A 26 13.36 -15.98 -1.49
N ALA A 27 13.23 -14.74 -1.03
CA ALA A 27 13.30 -14.42 0.40
C ALA A 27 12.18 -15.10 1.19
N VAL A 28 10.94 -15.13 0.68
CA VAL A 28 9.82 -15.80 1.35
C VAL A 28 10.05 -17.31 1.44
N ALA A 29 10.59 -17.95 0.41
CA ALA A 29 10.93 -19.37 0.44
C ALA A 29 11.94 -19.68 1.54
N SER A 30 13.04 -18.91 1.60
CA SER A 30 14.06 -19.07 2.65
C SER A 30 13.51 -18.83 4.06
N ILE A 31 12.67 -17.80 4.23
CA ILE A 31 12.01 -17.54 5.52
C ILE A 31 11.09 -18.70 5.92
N ALA A 32 10.35 -19.26 4.96
CA ALA A 32 9.48 -20.41 5.23
C ALA A 32 10.27 -21.63 5.71
N GLU A 33 11.44 -21.92 5.10
CA GLU A 33 12.34 -22.99 5.55
C GLU A 33 12.83 -22.75 6.99
N ASP A 34 13.25 -21.54 7.30
CA ASP A 34 13.71 -21.18 8.65
C ASP A 34 12.58 -21.31 9.70
N VAL A 35 11.35 -20.92 9.35
CA VAL A 35 10.17 -21.10 10.21
C VAL A 35 9.86 -22.58 10.44
N ILE A 36 9.87 -23.40 9.38
CA ILE A 36 9.65 -24.86 9.48
C ILE A 36 10.72 -25.51 10.36
N ALA A 37 11.97 -25.10 10.17
CA ALA A 37 13.11 -25.59 10.98
C ALA A 37 13.17 -25.00 12.39
N ARG A 38 12.21 -24.13 12.78
CA ARG A 38 12.16 -23.44 14.08
C ARG A 38 13.47 -22.73 14.43
N LYS A 39 14.18 -22.22 13.44
CA LYS A 39 15.41 -21.46 13.65
C LYS A 39 15.08 -20.07 14.22
N ARG A 40 15.92 -19.61 15.13
CA ARG A 40 15.90 -18.23 15.61
C ARG A 40 16.80 -17.39 14.71
N VAL A 41 16.20 -16.70 13.76
CA VAL A 41 16.91 -15.86 12.80
C VAL A 41 16.51 -14.40 13.05
N TRP A 42 17.50 -13.52 13.15
CA TRP A 42 17.32 -12.07 13.19
C TRP A 42 17.93 -11.48 11.92
N ASN A 43 17.08 -11.31 10.90
CA ASN A 43 17.47 -10.77 9.59
C ASN A 43 16.65 -9.53 9.29
N VAL A 44 17.00 -8.43 9.95
CA VAL A 44 16.35 -7.12 9.75
C VAL A 44 17.38 -6.09 9.29
N HIS A 45 16.96 -5.22 8.37
CA HIS A 45 17.76 -4.08 7.97
C HIS A 45 17.60 -2.97 9.02
N GLU A 46 18.65 -2.71 9.77
CA GLU A 46 18.70 -1.59 10.70
C GLU A 46 18.99 -0.29 9.92
N GLY A 47 17.96 0.52 9.76
CA GLY A 47 18.10 1.82 9.10
C GLY A 47 18.91 2.82 9.93
N SER A 48 19.48 3.83 9.28
CA SER A 48 20.16 4.94 9.97
C SER A 48 19.22 5.69 10.92
N ALA A 49 19.74 6.11 12.08
CA ALA A 49 19.01 6.87 13.10
C ALA A 49 17.69 6.22 13.54
N ALA A 50 17.68 4.88 13.74
CA ALA A 50 16.51 4.10 14.09
C ALA A 50 15.78 4.66 15.34
N TRP A 51 16.53 5.01 16.39
CA TRP A 51 15.98 5.61 17.61
C TRP A 51 15.21 6.90 17.31
N LEU A 52 15.80 7.84 16.58
CA LEU A 52 15.15 9.11 16.24
C LEU A 52 13.88 8.90 15.41
N LYS A 53 13.94 8.00 14.45
CA LYS A 53 12.79 7.68 13.60
C LYS A 53 11.66 7.03 14.39
N THR A 54 11.98 6.15 15.34
CA THR A 54 10.98 5.42 16.13
C THR A 54 10.34 6.30 17.19
N TYR A 55 11.12 7.06 17.93
CA TYR A 55 10.63 7.76 19.13
C TYR A 55 10.25 9.23 18.90
N VAL A 56 10.69 9.83 17.79
CA VAL A 56 10.38 11.23 17.48
C VAL A 56 9.59 11.33 16.17
N VAL A 57 10.15 10.84 15.06
CA VAL A 57 9.51 11.02 13.75
C VAL A 57 8.19 10.25 13.65
N ASN A 58 8.17 8.99 14.08
CA ASN A 58 6.97 8.15 13.96
C ASN A 58 5.78 8.69 14.79
N PRO A 59 5.90 9.07 16.06
CA PRO A 59 4.79 9.67 16.81
C PRO A 59 4.26 10.96 16.18
N LEU A 60 5.14 11.83 15.69
CA LEU A 60 4.75 13.05 14.99
C LEU A 60 4.04 12.73 13.67
N PHE A 61 4.54 11.77 12.91
CA PHE A 61 3.93 11.32 11.67
C PHE A 61 2.53 10.74 11.92
N VAL A 62 2.38 9.87 12.91
CA VAL A 62 1.08 9.29 13.30
C VAL A 62 0.11 10.38 13.74
N ARG A 63 0.58 11.36 14.51
CA ARG A 63 -0.26 12.42 15.06
C ARG A 63 -0.74 13.44 14.02
N PHE A 64 0.11 13.79 13.05
CA PHE A 64 -0.11 14.93 12.17
C PHE A 64 -0.34 14.55 10.70
N VAL A 65 0.18 13.41 10.26
CA VAL A 65 0.11 12.99 8.85
C VAL A 65 -0.93 11.92 8.61
N ILE A 66 -1.03 10.93 9.52
CA ILE A 66 -2.02 9.87 9.36
C ILE A 66 -3.43 10.42 9.61
N GLY A 67 -4.25 10.41 8.57
CA GLY A 67 -5.63 10.88 8.67
C GLY A 67 -6.43 10.67 7.41
N THR A 68 -7.73 10.89 7.51
CA THR A 68 -8.66 10.68 6.40
C THR A 68 -9.10 11.96 5.70
N ARG A 69 -8.77 13.13 6.25
CA ARG A 69 -9.24 14.43 5.75
C ARG A 69 -8.82 14.73 4.30
N SER A 70 -7.69 14.21 3.88
CA SER A 70 -7.17 14.45 2.52
C SER A 70 -7.70 13.46 1.49
N PHE A 71 -8.39 12.37 1.92
CA PHE A 71 -9.04 11.48 0.97
C PHE A 71 -10.27 12.14 0.36
N HIS A 72 -10.37 12.05 -0.94
CA HIS A 72 -11.54 12.47 -1.70
C HIS A 72 -11.72 11.61 -2.93
N VAL A 73 -12.84 11.77 -3.57
CA VAL A 73 -13.21 11.06 -4.80
C VAL A 73 -13.40 12.10 -5.90
N ASP A 74 -12.66 11.94 -6.98
CA ASP A 74 -12.87 12.72 -8.21
C ASP A 74 -14.11 12.21 -8.96
N GLU A 75 -14.55 12.93 -9.97
CA GLU A 75 -15.66 12.53 -10.84
C GLU A 75 -15.42 11.16 -11.48
N GLY A 76 -16.51 10.43 -11.75
CA GLY A 76 -16.47 9.11 -12.39
C GLY A 76 -16.43 7.93 -11.42
N CYS A 77 -16.79 8.13 -10.15
CA CYS A 77 -17.04 7.01 -9.22
C CYS A 77 -18.25 6.21 -9.71
N ILE A 78 -18.07 4.88 -9.81
CA ILE A 78 -19.11 3.95 -10.24
C ILE A 78 -19.76 3.19 -9.07
N SER A 79 -19.57 3.63 -7.86
CA SER A 79 -20.19 3.06 -6.65
C SER A 79 -19.93 1.56 -6.45
N CYS A 80 -18.84 1.01 -6.99
CA CYS A 80 -18.57 -0.45 -7.00
C CYS A 80 -18.24 -1.06 -5.63
N GLY A 81 -17.99 -0.26 -4.60
CA GLY A 81 -17.73 -0.71 -3.24
C GLY A 81 -16.37 -1.37 -3.01
N ILE A 82 -15.49 -1.50 -4.03
CA ILE A 82 -14.19 -2.16 -3.88
C ILE A 82 -13.32 -1.48 -2.82
N CYS A 83 -13.35 -0.15 -2.74
CA CYS A 83 -12.61 0.60 -1.72
C CYS A 83 -13.01 0.23 -0.28
N GLY A 84 -14.29 -0.03 -0.03
CA GLY A 84 -14.77 -0.53 1.27
C GLY A 84 -14.30 -1.96 1.54
N LYS A 85 -14.41 -2.85 0.55
CA LYS A 85 -13.99 -4.26 0.65
C LYS A 85 -12.48 -4.40 0.81
N SER A 86 -11.69 -3.53 0.20
CA SER A 86 -10.23 -3.55 0.28
C SER A 86 -9.68 -2.89 1.55
N CYS A 87 -10.52 -2.27 2.36
CA CYS A 87 -10.08 -1.63 3.60
C CYS A 87 -9.89 -2.66 4.72
N PRO A 88 -8.65 -2.95 5.16
CA PRO A 88 -8.40 -4.03 6.12
C PRO A 88 -8.97 -3.74 7.52
N VAL A 89 -9.30 -2.48 7.81
CA VAL A 89 -9.89 -2.06 9.09
C VAL A 89 -11.37 -1.64 8.95
N GLY A 90 -12.01 -1.89 7.81
CA GLY A 90 -13.42 -1.58 7.58
C GLY A 90 -13.79 -0.10 7.73
N ASN A 91 -12.85 0.81 7.49
CA ASN A 91 -12.99 2.24 7.77
C ASN A 91 -13.71 3.04 6.66
N ILE A 92 -14.24 2.37 5.63
CA ILE A 92 -14.88 3.02 4.48
C ILE A 92 -16.30 2.50 4.34
N ARG A 93 -17.27 3.42 4.27
CA ARG A 93 -18.68 3.13 3.98
C ARG A 93 -19.08 3.82 2.69
N LEU A 94 -20.06 3.27 1.98
CA LEU A 94 -20.71 3.99 0.88
C LEU A 94 -21.89 4.77 1.45
N VAL A 95 -21.92 6.05 1.18
CA VAL A 95 -23.04 6.95 1.47
C VAL A 95 -23.43 7.59 0.14
N ASP A 96 -24.69 7.47 -0.26
CA ASP A 96 -25.19 7.96 -1.55
C ASP A 96 -24.34 7.50 -2.74
N GLY A 97 -23.84 6.26 -2.67
CA GLY A 97 -22.99 5.68 -3.70
C GLY A 97 -21.51 6.09 -3.67
N HIS A 98 -21.11 6.99 -2.79
CA HIS A 98 -19.73 7.49 -2.68
C HIS A 98 -19.03 7.00 -1.41
N PRO A 99 -17.72 6.69 -1.45
CA PRO A 99 -16.98 6.26 -0.27
C PRO A 99 -16.77 7.42 0.71
N VAL A 100 -17.07 7.16 1.97
CA VAL A 100 -16.82 8.05 3.10
C VAL A 100 -15.88 7.34 4.07
N TRP A 101 -14.81 8.01 4.45
CA TRP A 101 -13.79 7.49 5.36
C TRP A 101 -14.11 7.85 6.82
N GLY A 102 -14.06 6.85 7.70
CA GLY A 102 -14.13 7.03 9.13
C GLY A 102 -12.81 7.52 9.76
N LYS A 103 -12.68 7.36 11.08
CA LYS A 103 -11.52 7.85 11.84
C LYS A 103 -10.40 6.82 12.05
N GLN A 104 -10.61 5.55 11.72
CA GLN A 104 -9.68 4.44 12.02
C GLN A 104 -8.81 4.09 10.80
N CYS A 105 -8.31 5.09 10.09
CA CYS A 105 -7.47 4.85 8.92
C CYS A 105 -6.03 4.52 9.34
N ILE A 106 -5.51 3.39 8.86
CA ILE A 106 -4.10 3.00 9.04
C ILE A 106 -3.19 3.47 7.90
N HIS A 107 -3.73 4.27 6.99
CA HIS A 107 -3.00 4.91 5.90
C HIS A 107 -2.31 3.93 4.92
N CYS A 108 -2.89 2.75 4.72
CA CYS A 108 -2.33 1.69 3.87
C CYS A 108 -2.49 1.94 2.35
N MET A 109 -3.26 2.93 1.93
CA MET A 109 -3.55 3.29 0.53
C MET A 109 -4.27 2.22 -0.29
N ALA A 110 -4.73 1.11 0.30
CA ALA A 110 -5.41 0.04 -0.44
C ALA A 110 -6.61 0.55 -1.24
N CYS A 111 -7.48 1.37 -0.64
CA CYS A 111 -8.64 1.96 -1.31
C CYS A 111 -8.27 2.74 -2.58
N LEU A 112 -7.12 3.44 -2.57
CA LEU A 112 -6.61 4.21 -3.68
C LEU A 112 -6.05 3.31 -4.79
N HIS A 113 -5.29 2.26 -4.43
CA HIS A 113 -4.67 1.35 -5.38
C HIS A 113 -5.68 0.42 -6.05
N PHE A 114 -6.67 -0.08 -5.30
CA PHE A 114 -7.69 -1.00 -5.81
C PHE A 114 -8.85 -0.32 -6.53
N CYS A 115 -8.91 1.02 -6.55
CA CYS A 115 -9.95 1.72 -7.29
C CYS A 115 -9.81 1.51 -8.81
N PRO A 116 -10.76 0.81 -9.49
CA PRO A 116 -10.63 0.50 -10.91
C PRO A 116 -10.69 1.76 -11.79
N ARG A 117 -11.39 2.78 -11.32
CA ARG A 117 -11.50 4.09 -12.01
C ARG A 117 -10.39 5.06 -11.66
N LYS A 118 -9.52 4.72 -10.66
CA LYS A 118 -8.42 5.56 -10.15
C LYS A 118 -8.87 6.94 -9.64
N VAL A 119 -10.15 7.09 -9.28
CA VAL A 119 -10.76 8.35 -8.85
C VAL A 119 -10.57 8.66 -7.36
N ILE A 120 -10.07 7.72 -6.57
CA ILE A 120 -9.73 7.98 -5.17
C ILE A 120 -8.36 8.65 -5.11
N GLN A 121 -8.31 9.80 -4.43
CA GLN A 121 -7.10 10.60 -4.30
C GLN A 121 -6.81 10.92 -2.83
N TYR A 122 -5.55 11.26 -2.56
CA TYR A 122 -5.09 11.80 -1.29
C TYR A 122 -4.49 13.19 -1.52
N GLY A 123 -5.27 14.22 -1.29
CA GLY A 123 -4.93 15.59 -1.65
C GLY A 123 -4.55 15.71 -3.13
N LYS A 124 -3.71 16.67 -3.45
CA LYS A 124 -3.17 16.85 -4.81
C LYS A 124 -2.01 15.91 -5.12
N ALA A 125 -1.44 15.27 -4.09
CA ALA A 125 -0.20 14.50 -4.21
C ALA A 125 -0.34 13.23 -5.07
N THR A 126 -1.54 12.66 -5.21
CA THR A 126 -1.75 11.38 -5.90
C THR A 126 -2.43 11.49 -7.26
N GLN A 127 -2.90 12.68 -7.65
CA GLN A 127 -3.66 12.89 -8.90
C GLN A 127 -2.91 12.47 -10.16
N LYS A 128 -1.59 12.71 -10.20
CA LYS A 128 -0.73 12.37 -11.35
C LYS A 128 0.07 11.10 -11.15
N LYS A 129 -0.17 10.36 -10.05
CA LYS A 129 0.61 9.15 -9.74
C LYS A 129 -0.11 7.89 -10.18
N GLY A 130 0.66 6.89 -10.57
CA GLY A 130 0.17 5.57 -10.94
C GLY A 130 -0.51 4.83 -9.78
N ARG A 131 -1.00 3.64 -10.07
CA ARG A 131 -1.56 2.68 -9.10
C ARG A 131 -0.80 1.38 -9.21
N TYR A 132 -0.58 0.72 -8.07
CA TYR A 132 0.11 -0.56 -8.01
C TYR A 132 -0.84 -1.61 -7.43
N ARG A 133 -0.96 -2.73 -8.12
CA ARG A 133 -1.60 -3.94 -7.60
C ARG A 133 -0.70 -5.12 -7.94
N LEU A 134 -0.47 -5.99 -6.96
CA LEU A 134 0.41 -7.14 -7.16
C LEU A 134 -0.10 -8.07 -8.26
N GLU A 135 -1.42 -8.23 -8.37
CA GLU A 135 -2.07 -9.06 -9.37
C GLU A 135 -1.70 -8.65 -10.81
N ASP A 136 -1.56 -7.35 -11.06
CA ASP A 136 -1.21 -6.83 -12.40
C ASP A 136 0.20 -7.30 -12.84
N TYR A 137 1.05 -7.66 -11.89
CA TYR A 137 2.39 -8.19 -12.14
C TYR A 137 2.42 -9.71 -12.14
N LEU A 138 1.64 -10.39 -11.29
CA LEU A 138 1.61 -11.85 -11.20
C LEU A 138 1.01 -12.49 -12.45
N CYS A 139 -0.08 -11.95 -13.00
CA CYS A 139 -0.73 -12.48 -14.21
C CYS A 139 0.20 -12.50 -15.43
N ARG A 140 1.20 -11.63 -15.48
CA ARG A 140 2.19 -11.60 -16.58
C ARG A 140 3.29 -12.65 -16.44
N PHE A 141 3.43 -13.29 -15.29
CA PHE A 141 4.38 -14.39 -15.07
C PHE A 141 3.79 -15.77 -15.37
N THR A 142 2.49 -15.88 -15.59
CA THR A 142 1.78 -17.14 -15.85
C THR A 142 1.51 -17.41 -17.33
N THR A 143 1.87 -16.52 -18.25
CA THR A 143 1.87 -16.82 -19.68
C THR A 143 3.23 -17.37 -20.07
N PRO A 144 3.36 -18.70 -20.31
CA PRO A 144 4.55 -19.22 -20.98
C PRO A 144 4.59 -18.68 -22.41
N THR A 145 5.70 -18.08 -22.83
CA THR A 145 6.03 -17.81 -24.22
C THR A 145 6.19 -19.12 -24.99
#